data_44e741538b156529928313660d93521e
#
_entry.id   44e741538b156529928313660d93521e
#
_cell.length_a   1.000
_cell.length_b   1.000
_cell.length_c   1.000
_cell.angle_alpha   90.00
_cell.angle_beta   90.00
_cell.angle_gamma   90.00
#
_symmetry.space_group_name_H-M   'P 1'
#
loop_
_entity.id
_entity.type
_entity.pdbx_description
1 polymer ?
#
loop_
_entity_poly.entity_id
_entity_poly.type
_entity_poly.pdbx_seq_one_letter_code
_entity_poly.pdbx_strand_id
1 'polypeptide(L)'
;MAFTDPFIRRPVLATVVSLLIVLLGFQAWSKLPLRQYPQMENALITVTTAYPGANAETIQGYITQPMQQSLASAEGIDYMTSVSRQNFSVISIYARIGANSDRLFTELLAKANEVKNQLPQDAEDPVLSKEAADASALMYISFFSKELSNPQITDYLSRVIQPKLATLPGMAEAEILGNQVFAMRLWLDPVKLAGFGLSASDVTDAVRRYNFLSAAGEVKGEYVVTSINANTELKSAEAFAA
;
A
#
# COMPACT_ATOMS: atom_id res chain seq x y z
N MET A 1 11.53 -62.05 17.44
CA MET A 1 12.19 -61.79 16.13
C MET A 1 12.67 -60.38 16.12
N ALA A 2 13.98 -60.17 15.98
CA ALA A 2 14.51 -58.81 15.89
C ALA A 2 14.15 -58.17 14.54
N PHE A 3 13.86 -56.90 14.54
CA PHE A 3 13.53 -56.12 13.32
C PHE A 3 14.59 -56.25 12.22
N THR A 4 15.81 -56.62 12.59
CA THR A 4 16.97 -56.78 11.71
C THR A 4 17.04 -58.16 11.02
N ASP A 5 16.35 -59.20 11.52
CA ASP A 5 16.43 -60.56 10.98
C ASP A 5 16.09 -60.70 9.49
N PRO A 6 15.05 -59.98 8.93
CA PRO A 6 14.74 -60.01 7.51
C PRO A 6 15.85 -59.46 6.64
N PHE A 7 16.58 -58.44 7.10
CA PHE A 7 17.65 -57.80 6.36
C PHE A 7 18.92 -58.66 6.30
N ILE A 8 19.19 -59.41 7.37
CA ILE A 8 20.31 -60.37 7.45
C ILE A 8 20.07 -61.55 6.51
N ARG A 9 18.84 -62.07 6.49
CA ARG A 9 18.46 -63.23 5.69
C ARG A 9 18.27 -62.93 4.22
N ARG A 10 18.03 -61.66 3.85
CA ARG A 10 17.78 -61.22 2.45
C ARG A 10 18.65 -59.99 2.13
N PRO A 11 19.93 -60.18 1.74
CA PRO A 11 20.84 -59.08 1.49
C PRO A 11 20.37 -58.13 0.35
N VAL A 12 19.66 -58.68 -0.66
CA VAL A 12 19.07 -57.86 -1.74
C VAL A 12 18.05 -56.87 -1.20
N LEU A 13 17.25 -57.29 -0.22
CA LEU A 13 16.26 -56.38 0.41
C LEU A 13 16.97 -55.26 1.18
N ALA A 14 18.07 -55.57 1.87
CA ALA A 14 18.86 -54.60 2.58
C ALA A 14 19.47 -53.53 1.65
N THR A 15 20.05 -53.95 0.51
CA THR A 15 20.63 -53.05 -0.48
C THR A 15 19.59 -52.17 -1.14
N VAL A 16 18.41 -52.71 -1.51
CA VAL A 16 17.32 -51.93 -2.11
C VAL A 16 16.79 -50.86 -1.13
N VAL A 17 16.56 -51.21 0.14
CA VAL A 17 16.08 -50.27 1.14
C VAL A 17 17.11 -49.18 1.40
N SER A 18 18.40 -49.55 1.51
CA SER A 18 19.49 -48.59 1.70
C SER A 18 19.59 -47.60 0.52
N LEU A 19 19.47 -48.10 -0.71
CA LEU A 19 19.51 -47.28 -1.92
C LEU A 19 18.30 -46.34 -2.01
N LEU A 20 17.12 -46.82 -1.59
CA LEU A 20 15.90 -46.01 -1.51
C LEU A 20 16.03 -44.88 -0.48
N ILE A 21 16.60 -45.16 0.69
CA ILE A 21 16.88 -44.15 1.71
C ILE A 21 17.86 -43.08 1.18
N VAL A 22 18.93 -43.50 0.49
CA VAL A 22 19.91 -42.58 -0.10
C VAL A 22 19.25 -41.69 -1.15
N LEU A 23 18.42 -42.28 -2.05
CA LEU A 23 17.67 -41.52 -3.05
C LEU A 23 16.71 -40.47 -2.42
N LEU A 24 15.96 -40.91 -1.40
CA LEU A 24 15.08 -39.97 -0.66
C LEU A 24 15.87 -38.88 0.06
N GLY A 25 17.01 -39.23 0.66
CA GLY A 25 17.90 -38.24 1.28
C GLY A 25 18.44 -37.24 0.28
N PHE A 26 18.88 -37.67 -0.90
CA PHE A 26 19.35 -36.78 -1.97
C PHE A 26 18.23 -35.88 -2.50
N GLN A 27 17.03 -36.42 -2.69
CA GLN A 27 15.86 -35.63 -3.07
C GLN A 27 15.45 -34.62 -1.99
N ALA A 28 15.50 -34.99 -0.71
CA ALA A 28 15.23 -34.09 0.39
C ALA A 28 16.26 -32.97 0.46
N TRP A 29 17.53 -33.27 0.26
CA TRP A 29 18.61 -32.27 0.23
C TRP A 29 18.42 -31.23 -0.88
N SER A 30 18.08 -31.66 -2.09
CA SER A 30 17.85 -30.73 -3.21
C SER A 30 16.66 -29.80 -3.02
N LYS A 31 15.74 -30.12 -2.10
CA LYS A 31 14.56 -29.32 -1.76
C LYS A 31 14.77 -28.44 -0.51
N LEU A 32 15.88 -28.55 0.19
CA LEU A 32 16.18 -27.70 1.34
C LEU A 32 16.41 -26.25 0.88
N PRO A 33 15.59 -25.29 1.32
CA PRO A 33 15.79 -23.90 1.01
C PRO A 33 17.02 -23.40 1.77
N LEU A 34 18.10 -23.11 1.04
CA LEU A 34 19.28 -22.42 1.59
C LEU A 34 18.95 -20.93 1.72
N ARG A 35 18.84 -20.45 2.95
CA ARG A 35 18.68 -19.02 3.23
C ARG A 35 19.96 -18.47 3.82
N GLN A 36 20.36 -17.31 3.37
CA GLN A 36 21.57 -16.64 3.84
C GLN A 36 21.39 -16.09 5.28
N TYR A 37 20.16 -15.72 5.63
CA TYR A 37 19.79 -15.23 6.96
C TYR A 37 18.57 -15.98 7.50
N PRO A 38 18.50 -16.18 8.83
CA PRO A 38 17.27 -16.68 9.46
C PRO A 38 16.09 -15.75 9.11
N GLN A 39 14.93 -16.32 8.86
CA GLN A 39 13.72 -15.53 8.71
C GLN A 39 13.30 -15.01 10.08
N MET A 40 13.62 -13.77 10.38
CA MET A 40 13.04 -13.06 11.52
C MET A 40 11.76 -12.40 11.00
N GLU A 41 10.63 -12.99 11.32
CA GLU A 41 9.31 -12.47 10.96
C GLU A 41 8.96 -11.25 11.83
N ASN A 42 9.77 -10.20 11.74
CA ASN A 42 9.38 -8.91 12.28
C ASN A 42 8.55 -8.20 11.18
N ALA A 43 7.25 -8.21 11.34
CA ALA A 43 6.40 -7.40 10.47
C ALA A 43 6.45 -5.94 10.92
N LEU A 44 6.64 -5.06 9.98
CA LEU A 44 6.43 -3.63 10.12
C LEU A 44 5.03 -3.32 9.56
N ILE A 45 4.17 -2.76 10.40
CA ILE A 45 2.87 -2.26 9.96
C ILE A 45 2.91 -0.74 10.04
N THR A 46 2.70 -0.10 8.90
CA THR A 46 2.72 1.35 8.77
C THR A 46 1.30 1.86 8.59
N VAL A 47 0.91 2.82 9.42
CA VAL A 47 -0.37 3.53 9.32
C VAL A 47 -0.09 4.94 8.84
N THR A 48 -0.56 5.28 7.64
CA THR A 48 -0.41 6.61 7.05
C THR A 48 -1.76 7.29 6.97
N THR A 49 -1.83 8.51 7.49
CA THR A 49 -3.03 9.35 7.41
C THR A 49 -2.67 10.70 6.82
N ALA A 50 -3.29 11.07 5.70
CA ALA A 50 -3.09 12.37 5.09
C ALA A 50 -4.10 13.39 5.64
N TYR A 51 -3.62 14.61 5.88
CA TYR A 51 -4.45 15.78 6.22
C TYR A 51 -3.90 16.99 5.46
N PRO A 52 -4.34 17.19 4.21
CA PRO A 52 -3.84 18.25 3.35
C PRO A 52 -4.04 19.64 3.97
N GLY A 53 -3.00 20.47 3.93
CA GLY A 53 -3.02 21.84 4.46
C GLY A 53 -2.69 21.97 5.94
N ALA A 54 -2.66 20.88 6.71
CA ALA A 54 -2.35 20.94 8.13
C ALA A 54 -0.83 21.01 8.38
N ASN A 55 -0.43 21.77 9.40
CA ASN A 55 0.95 21.79 9.88
C ASN A 55 1.26 20.56 10.76
N ALA A 56 2.54 20.33 11.07
CA ALA A 56 2.98 19.16 11.83
C ALA A 56 2.40 19.10 13.25
N GLU A 57 2.22 20.24 13.93
CA GLU A 57 1.65 20.31 15.29
C GLU A 57 0.17 19.92 15.29
N THR A 58 -0.59 20.43 14.32
CA THR A 58 -2.00 20.07 14.13
C THR A 58 -2.15 18.58 13.85
N ILE A 59 -1.31 18.02 12.98
CA ILE A 59 -1.30 16.59 12.67
C ILE A 59 -0.93 15.77 13.90
N GLN A 60 0.06 16.20 14.66
CA GLN A 60 0.44 15.52 15.89
C GLN A 60 -0.71 15.47 16.89
N GLY A 61 -1.39 16.58 17.15
CA GLY A 61 -2.45 16.67 18.15
C GLY A 61 -3.75 15.99 17.74
N TYR A 62 -4.19 16.18 16.49
CA TYR A 62 -5.52 15.75 16.05
C TYR A 62 -5.53 14.41 15.27
N ILE A 63 -4.39 13.97 14.77
CA ILE A 63 -4.29 12.71 14.01
C ILE A 63 -3.40 11.70 14.74
N THR A 64 -2.12 12.05 14.94
CA THR A 64 -1.12 11.09 15.41
C THR A 64 -1.41 10.62 16.84
N GLN A 65 -1.71 11.53 17.75
CA GLN A 65 -1.91 11.19 19.15
C GLN A 65 -3.17 10.34 19.40
N PRO A 66 -4.37 10.68 18.89
CA PRO A 66 -5.54 9.82 19.02
C PRO A 66 -5.32 8.42 18.38
N MET A 67 -4.70 8.40 17.21
CA MET A 67 -4.39 7.14 16.52
C MET A 67 -3.42 6.28 17.33
N GLN A 68 -2.33 6.84 17.84
CA GLN A 68 -1.38 6.12 18.68
C GLN A 68 -2.02 5.54 19.95
N GLN A 69 -2.88 6.31 20.62
CA GLN A 69 -3.56 5.85 21.83
C GLN A 69 -4.43 4.62 21.57
N SER A 70 -5.14 4.61 20.47
CA SER A 70 -5.96 3.45 20.09
C SER A 70 -5.11 2.26 19.66
N LEU A 71 -4.15 2.47 18.78
CA LEU A 71 -3.29 1.41 18.25
C LEU A 71 -2.42 0.78 19.34
N ALA A 72 -1.99 1.53 20.35
CA ALA A 72 -1.18 1.03 21.47
C ALA A 72 -1.88 -0.06 22.29
N SER A 73 -3.20 -0.17 22.22
CA SER A 73 -3.97 -1.20 22.90
C SER A 73 -3.96 -2.58 22.23
N ALA A 74 -3.40 -2.69 21.01
CA ALA A 74 -3.34 -3.96 20.27
C ALA A 74 -2.26 -4.90 20.84
N GLU A 75 -2.58 -6.22 20.84
CA GLU A 75 -1.67 -7.24 21.32
C GLU A 75 -0.59 -7.58 20.29
N GLY A 76 0.64 -7.82 20.74
CA GLY A 76 1.73 -8.28 19.89
C GLY A 76 2.62 -7.16 19.33
N ILE A 77 2.44 -5.93 19.76
CA ILE A 77 3.32 -4.80 19.46
C ILE A 77 4.58 -4.91 20.33
N ASP A 78 5.75 -4.71 19.72
CA ASP A 78 7.02 -4.55 20.43
C ASP A 78 7.21 -3.07 20.77
N TYR A 79 7.27 -2.22 19.76
CA TYR A 79 7.31 -0.77 19.94
C TYR A 79 6.65 -0.05 18.76
N MET A 80 6.34 1.21 18.96
CA MET A 80 5.79 2.12 17.95
C MET A 80 6.65 3.37 17.82
N THR A 81 6.81 3.83 16.58
CA THR A 81 7.36 5.15 16.28
C THR A 81 6.37 5.94 15.46
N SER A 82 6.34 7.25 15.63
CA SER A 82 5.47 8.11 14.81
C SER A 82 6.23 9.33 14.32
N VAL A 83 5.88 9.76 13.12
CA VAL A 83 6.42 10.96 12.50
C VAL A 83 5.25 11.80 11.98
N SER A 84 5.10 12.99 12.53
CA SER A 84 4.13 13.99 12.05
C SER A 84 4.86 15.01 11.20
N ARG A 85 4.44 15.17 9.96
CA ARG A 85 4.97 16.16 9.01
C ARG A 85 3.83 17.00 8.47
N GLN A 86 4.15 18.07 7.76
CA GLN A 86 3.14 18.85 7.06
C GLN A 86 2.37 17.93 6.09
N ASN A 87 1.06 17.97 6.16
CA ASN A 87 0.08 17.21 5.38
C ASN A 87 -0.08 15.73 5.71
N PHE A 88 0.76 15.08 6.51
CA PHE A 88 0.59 13.64 6.80
C PHE A 88 1.20 13.19 8.13
N SER A 89 0.61 12.13 8.67
CA SER A 89 1.10 11.35 9.80
C SER A 89 1.52 9.97 9.34
N VAL A 90 2.64 9.47 9.84
CA VAL A 90 3.09 8.09 9.64
C VAL A 90 3.35 7.47 11.01
N ILE A 91 2.70 6.37 11.31
CA ILE A 91 2.90 5.58 12.53
C ILE A 91 3.42 4.21 12.10
N SER A 92 4.64 3.90 12.52
CA SER A 92 5.31 2.63 12.24
C SER A 92 5.24 1.74 13.47
N ILE A 93 4.64 0.57 13.32
CA ILE A 93 4.37 -0.39 14.39
C ILE A 93 5.18 -1.64 14.11
N TYR A 94 6.09 -1.96 15.02
CA TYR A 94 6.94 -3.14 14.94
C TYR A 94 6.31 -4.28 15.73
N ALA A 95 6.01 -5.38 15.03
CA ALA A 95 5.46 -6.56 15.66
C ALA A 95 6.51 -7.25 16.53
N ARG A 96 6.09 -7.83 17.65
CA ARG A 96 6.95 -8.67 18.48
C ARG A 96 7.39 -9.92 17.71
N ILE A 97 8.63 -10.35 17.90
CA ILE A 97 9.15 -11.57 17.29
C ILE A 97 8.26 -12.76 17.65
N GLY A 98 7.80 -13.51 16.64
CA GLY A 98 6.92 -14.66 16.81
C GLY A 98 5.44 -14.32 17.01
N ALA A 99 5.04 -13.06 17.01
CA ALA A 99 3.63 -12.68 17.00
C ALA A 99 3.01 -12.97 15.61
N ASN A 100 1.73 -13.34 15.59
CA ASN A 100 1.01 -13.51 14.32
C ASN A 100 0.73 -12.13 13.70
N SER A 101 1.51 -11.78 12.69
CA SER A 101 1.44 -10.48 12.03
C SER A 101 0.12 -10.22 11.29
N ASP A 102 -0.59 -11.26 10.85
CA ASP A 102 -1.90 -11.11 10.19
C ASP A 102 -3.00 -10.80 11.20
N ARG A 103 -2.95 -11.45 12.37
CA ARG A 103 -3.85 -11.13 13.47
C ARG A 103 -3.63 -9.71 13.97
N LEU A 104 -2.37 -9.33 14.18
CA LEU A 104 -2.01 -7.96 14.59
C LEU A 104 -2.48 -6.93 13.55
N PHE A 105 -2.26 -7.17 12.26
CA PHE A 105 -2.73 -6.28 11.20
C PHE A 105 -4.25 -6.10 11.23
N THR A 106 -5.01 -7.20 11.38
CA THR A 106 -6.48 -7.14 11.46
C THR A 106 -6.95 -6.37 12.69
N GLU A 107 -6.29 -6.54 13.83
CA GLU A 107 -6.61 -5.83 15.07
C GLU A 107 -6.29 -4.32 14.94
N LEU A 108 -5.13 -3.98 14.38
CA LEU A 108 -4.75 -2.58 14.10
C LEU A 108 -5.71 -1.90 13.12
N LEU A 109 -6.18 -2.63 12.10
CA LEU A 109 -7.18 -2.12 11.17
C LEU A 109 -8.50 -1.81 11.88
N ALA A 110 -8.96 -2.69 12.76
CA ALA A 110 -10.16 -2.46 13.56
C ALA A 110 -9.98 -1.23 14.48
N LYS A 111 -8.84 -1.10 15.15
CA LYS A 111 -8.50 0.03 16.01
C LYS A 111 -8.38 1.35 15.28
N ALA A 112 -7.79 1.37 14.08
CA ALA A 112 -7.72 2.54 13.24
C ALA A 112 -9.11 3.01 12.79
N ASN A 113 -9.99 2.07 12.42
CA ASN A 113 -11.38 2.38 12.07
C ASN A 113 -12.22 2.91 13.25
N GLU A 114 -11.95 2.45 14.48
CA GLU A 114 -12.62 2.94 15.69
C GLU A 114 -12.36 4.44 15.90
N VAL A 115 -11.15 4.90 15.66
CA VAL A 115 -10.74 6.31 15.82
C VAL A 115 -11.14 7.20 14.63
N LYS A 116 -11.45 6.62 13.48
CA LYS A 116 -11.79 7.38 12.26
C LYS A 116 -12.81 8.49 12.51
N ASN A 117 -13.84 8.23 13.31
CA ASN A 117 -14.89 9.22 13.61
C ASN A 117 -14.44 10.36 14.56
N GLN A 118 -13.25 10.23 15.16
CA GLN A 118 -12.66 11.25 16.02
C GLN A 118 -11.69 12.16 15.25
N LEU A 119 -11.31 11.76 14.03
CA LEU A 119 -10.44 12.55 13.17
C LEU A 119 -11.19 13.73 12.55
N PRO A 120 -10.50 14.82 12.20
CA PRO A 120 -11.10 15.91 11.45
C PRO A 120 -11.73 15.44 10.13
N GLN A 121 -12.84 16.06 9.72
CA GLN A 121 -13.58 15.67 8.51
C GLN A 121 -12.77 15.81 7.22
N ASP A 122 -11.80 16.73 7.19
CA ASP A 122 -10.93 16.95 6.04
C ASP A 122 -9.69 16.02 6.04
N ALA A 123 -9.50 15.20 7.07
CA ALA A 123 -8.47 14.18 7.08
C ALA A 123 -8.90 12.99 6.21
N GLU A 124 -7.95 12.47 5.44
CA GLU A 124 -8.18 11.26 4.67
C GLU A 124 -8.22 10.02 5.57
N ASP A 125 -8.82 8.96 5.08
CA ASP A 125 -8.89 7.68 5.79
C ASP A 125 -7.48 7.12 6.04
N PRO A 126 -7.23 6.55 7.23
CA PRO A 126 -5.95 5.92 7.52
C PRO A 126 -5.73 4.69 6.62
N VAL A 127 -4.59 4.66 5.95
CA VAL A 127 -4.15 3.55 5.12
C VAL A 127 -3.13 2.72 5.88
N LEU A 128 -3.39 1.43 6.00
CA LEU A 128 -2.48 0.47 6.64
C LEU A 128 -1.75 -0.33 5.56
N SER A 129 -0.42 -0.40 5.67
CA SER A 129 0.43 -1.29 4.89
C SER A 129 1.21 -2.23 5.83
N LYS A 130 1.44 -3.46 5.37
CA LYS A 130 2.24 -4.46 6.09
C LYS A 130 3.46 -4.81 5.24
N GLU A 131 4.62 -4.66 5.82
CA GLU A 131 5.89 -4.98 5.20
C GLU A 131 6.71 -5.89 6.12
N ALA A 132 7.67 -6.62 5.56
CA ALA A 132 8.69 -7.25 6.39
C ALA A 132 9.63 -6.14 6.89
N ALA A 133 9.96 -6.12 8.17
CA ALA A 133 10.82 -5.07 8.75
C ALA A 133 12.24 -5.07 8.16
N ASP A 134 12.66 -6.19 7.59
CA ASP A 134 13.93 -6.41 6.91
C ASP A 134 13.80 -6.43 5.37
N ALA A 135 12.64 -6.03 4.83
CA ALA A 135 12.44 -5.98 3.40
C ALA A 135 13.42 -5.02 2.74
N SER A 136 14.31 -5.57 1.95
CA SER A 136 15.22 -4.80 1.10
C SER A 136 14.87 -5.02 -0.37
N ALA A 137 14.99 -3.95 -1.16
CA ALA A 137 14.75 -4.07 -2.59
C ALA A 137 15.77 -5.03 -3.21
N LEU A 138 15.27 -6.07 -3.89
CA LEU A 138 16.09 -7.03 -4.61
C LEU A 138 16.78 -6.39 -5.81
N MET A 139 16.11 -5.44 -6.45
CA MET A 139 16.59 -4.81 -7.68
C MET A 139 16.06 -3.38 -7.78
N TYR A 140 16.90 -2.47 -8.26
CA TYR A 140 16.52 -1.13 -8.69
C TYR A 140 16.63 -1.02 -10.20
N ILE A 141 15.53 -0.66 -10.87
CA ILE A 141 15.49 -0.49 -12.31
C ILE A 141 15.30 0.99 -12.62
N SER A 142 16.22 1.60 -13.36
CA SER A 142 16.13 2.99 -13.78
C SER A 142 15.48 3.11 -15.15
N PHE A 143 14.52 4.02 -15.27
CA PHE A 143 13.87 4.35 -16.52
C PHE A 143 14.17 5.80 -16.91
N PHE A 144 14.55 6.01 -18.15
CA PHE A 144 14.79 7.34 -18.69
C PHE A 144 14.29 7.42 -20.14
N SER A 145 13.92 8.60 -20.57
CA SER A 145 13.53 8.89 -21.94
C SER A 145 14.07 10.26 -22.39
N LYS A 146 14.35 10.41 -23.67
CA LYS A 146 14.67 11.68 -24.28
C LYS A 146 13.43 12.42 -24.81
N GLU A 147 12.34 11.70 -25.00
CA GLU A 147 11.10 12.21 -25.61
C GLU A 147 9.99 12.43 -24.56
N LEU A 148 9.95 11.60 -23.51
CA LEU A 148 8.92 11.67 -22.48
C LEU A 148 9.40 12.48 -21.27
N SER A 149 8.53 13.33 -20.75
CA SER A 149 8.76 14.02 -19.48
C SER A 149 8.62 13.07 -18.29
N ASN A 150 9.20 13.42 -17.12
CA ASN A 150 9.12 12.60 -15.92
C ASN A 150 7.69 12.20 -15.50
N PRO A 151 6.68 13.10 -15.55
CA PRO A 151 5.30 12.71 -15.27
C PRO A 151 4.74 11.69 -16.28
N GLN A 152 5.11 11.80 -17.56
CA GLN A 152 4.69 10.83 -18.58
C GLN A 152 5.35 9.47 -18.39
N ILE A 153 6.64 9.44 -17.97
CA ILE A 153 7.33 8.20 -17.61
C ILE A 153 6.63 7.57 -16.40
N THR A 154 6.33 8.35 -15.37
CA THR A 154 5.61 7.87 -14.17
C THR A 154 4.25 7.28 -14.53
N ASP A 155 3.47 7.95 -15.38
CA ASP A 155 2.18 7.47 -15.85
C ASP A 155 2.31 6.14 -16.62
N TYR A 156 3.29 6.02 -17.51
CA TYR A 156 3.56 4.77 -18.22
C TYR A 156 3.99 3.64 -17.29
N LEU A 157 4.87 3.94 -16.30
CA LEU A 157 5.31 2.96 -15.32
C LEU A 157 4.15 2.44 -14.48
N SER A 158 3.29 3.32 -13.98
CA SER A 158 2.17 2.95 -13.11
C SER A 158 1.07 2.17 -13.84
N ARG A 159 0.80 2.49 -15.11
CA ARG A 159 -0.25 1.84 -15.88
C ARG A 159 0.19 0.56 -16.58
N VAL A 160 1.44 0.47 -17.01
CA VAL A 160 1.89 -0.62 -17.88
C VAL A 160 2.92 -1.51 -17.20
N ILE A 161 3.95 -0.93 -16.60
CA ILE A 161 5.08 -1.71 -16.09
C ILE A 161 4.78 -2.28 -14.72
N GLN A 162 4.32 -1.46 -13.77
CA GLN A 162 4.04 -1.88 -12.41
C GLN A 162 3.04 -3.04 -12.33
N PRO A 163 1.89 -3.04 -13.05
CA PRO A 163 0.98 -4.18 -13.03
C PRO A 163 1.58 -5.46 -13.61
N LYS A 164 2.43 -5.34 -14.64
CA LYS A 164 3.12 -6.50 -15.21
C LYS A 164 4.14 -7.10 -14.25
N LEU A 165 4.90 -6.25 -13.54
CA LEU A 165 5.84 -6.72 -12.53
C LEU A 165 5.12 -7.36 -11.35
N ALA A 166 4.03 -6.77 -10.88
CA ALA A 166 3.24 -7.30 -9.76
C ALA A 166 2.66 -8.70 -10.01
N THR A 167 2.49 -9.11 -11.27
CA THR A 167 2.01 -10.46 -11.63
C THR A 167 3.09 -11.52 -11.67
N LEU A 168 4.36 -11.17 -11.51
CA LEU A 168 5.45 -12.14 -11.55
C LEU A 168 5.46 -13.03 -10.29
N PRO A 169 5.62 -14.34 -10.42
CA PRO A 169 5.71 -15.22 -9.28
C PRO A 169 6.89 -14.86 -8.38
N GLY A 170 6.62 -14.69 -7.08
CA GLY A 170 7.65 -14.31 -6.09
C GLY A 170 7.88 -12.81 -5.95
N MET A 171 7.19 -11.96 -6.71
CA MET A 171 7.19 -10.52 -6.52
C MET A 171 6.29 -10.16 -5.33
N ALA A 172 6.83 -9.45 -4.36
CA ALA A 172 6.04 -8.89 -3.24
C ALA A 172 5.45 -7.55 -3.62
N GLU A 173 6.28 -6.64 -4.13
CA GLU A 173 5.88 -5.29 -4.49
C GLU A 173 6.80 -4.70 -5.56
N ALA A 174 6.26 -3.81 -6.39
CA ALA A 174 7.00 -2.99 -7.35
C ALA A 174 6.70 -1.51 -7.05
N GLU A 175 7.61 -0.86 -6.34
CA GLU A 175 7.48 0.54 -5.95
C GLU A 175 8.12 1.46 -6.98
N ILE A 176 7.47 2.59 -7.30
CA ILE A 176 8.02 3.62 -8.18
C ILE A 176 8.63 4.73 -7.32
N LEU A 177 9.95 4.78 -7.28
CA LEU A 177 10.70 5.82 -6.56
C LEU A 177 10.80 7.09 -7.42
N GLY A 178 10.60 8.26 -6.78
CA GLY A 178 10.67 9.55 -7.47
C GLY A 178 9.53 9.81 -8.45
N ASN A 179 8.38 9.19 -8.22
CA ASN A 179 7.18 9.38 -9.02
C ASN A 179 6.76 10.85 -9.07
N GLN A 180 6.37 11.31 -10.26
CA GLN A 180 5.80 12.63 -10.49
C GLN A 180 4.42 12.46 -11.14
N VAL A 181 3.39 12.57 -10.31
CA VAL A 181 2.01 12.47 -10.79
C VAL A 181 1.55 13.81 -11.32
N PHE A 182 0.80 13.80 -12.42
CA PHE A 182 0.15 15.01 -12.92
C PHE A 182 -0.82 15.55 -11.88
N ALA A 183 -0.67 16.82 -11.53
CA ALA A 183 -1.55 17.51 -10.60
C ALA A 183 -1.81 18.94 -11.10
N MET A 184 -3.07 19.38 -11.01
CA MET A 184 -3.45 20.75 -11.26
C MET A 184 -3.29 21.55 -9.94
N ARG A 185 -2.53 22.64 -9.99
CA ARG A 185 -2.37 23.56 -8.86
C ARG A 185 -3.03 24.89 -9.19
N LEU A 186 -4.02 25.26 -8.40
CA LEU A 186 -4.71 26.53 -8.52
C LEU A 186 -4.08 27.52 -7.52
N TRP A 187 -3.49 28.58 -8.07
CA TRP A 187 -2.94 29.68 -7.28
C TRP A 187 -3.98 30.79 -7.20
N LEU A 188 -4.56 30.95 -6.01
CA LEU A 188 -5.60 31.93 -5.77
C LEU A 188 -4.98 33.30 -5.43
N ASP A 189 -5.47 34.37 -6.09
CA ASP A 189 -5.09 35.74 -5.78
C ASP A 189 -5.97 36.27 -4.62
N PRO A 190 -5.40 36.53 -3.44
CA PRO A 190 -6.20 36.94 -2.27
C PRO A 190 -6.85 38.30 -2.45
N VAL A 191 -6.26 39.20 -3.25
CA VAL A 191 -6.85 40.54 -3.49
C VAL A 191 -8.08 40.42 -4.39
N LYS A 192 -8.01 39.59 -5.41
CA LYS A 192 -9.17 39.33 -6.27
C LYS A 192 -10.29 38.58 -5.54
N LEU A 193 -9.94 37.59 -4.71
CA LEU A 193 -10.93 36.89 -3.87
C LEU A 193 -11.67 37.86 -2.96
N ALA A 194 -10.93 38.73 -2.26
CA ALA A 194 -11.53 39.74 -1.41
C ALA A 194 -12.42 40.74 -2.20
N GLY A 195 -11.99 41.10 -3.44
CA GLY A 195 -12.77 41.97 -4.32
C GLY A 195 -14.12 41.36 -4.77
N PHE A 196 -14.20 40.04 -4.87
CA PHE A 196 -15.44 39.31 -5.19
C PHE A 196 -16.17 38.82 -3.94
N GLY A 197 -15.68 39.04 -2.74
CA GLY A 197 -16.27 38.56 -1.49
C GLY A 197 -16.21 37.03 -1.33
N LEU A 198 -15.26 36.38 -1.99
CA LEU A 198 -15.08 34.94 -1.97
C LEU A 198 -13.94 34.53 -1.05
N SER A 199 -14.09 33.37 -0.42
CA SER A 199 -13.05 32.70 0.35
C SER A 199 -12.38 31.59 -0.46
N ALA A 200 -11.21 31.11 -0.01
CA ALA A 200 -10.55 29.96 -0.64
C ALA A 200 -11.42 28.67 -0.56
N SER A 201 -12.22 28.54 0.51
CA SER A 201 -13.17 27.43 0.65
C SER A 201 -14.26 27.47 -0.43
N ASP A 202 -14.80 28.65 -0.77
CA ASP A 202 -15.81 28.78 -1.80
C ASP A 202 -15.31 28.31 -3.17
N VAL A 203 -14.03 28.60 -3.49
CA VAL A 203 -13.38 28.11 -4.71
C VAL A 203 -13.20 26.60 -4.67
N THR A 204 -12.75 26.05 -3.53
CA THR A 204 -12.59 24.60 -3.36
C THR A 204 -13.91 23.87 -3.54
N ASP A 205 -14.98 24.37 -2.93
CA ASP A 205 -16.33 23.81 -3.02
C ASP A 205 -16.90 23.92 -4.45
N ALA A 206 -16.63 25.03 -5.13
CA ALA A 206 -17.00 25.19 -6.53
C ALA A 206 -16.29 24.18 -7.43
N VAL A 207 -14.98 24.00 -7.26
CA VAL A 207 -14.20 22.99 -8.03
C VAL A 207 -14.74 21.58 -7.75
N ARG A 208 -14.95 21.22 -6.48
CA ARG A 208 -15.52 19.91 -6.11
C ARG A 208 -16.91 19.70 -6.71
N ARG A 209 -17.73 20.73 -6.76
CA ARG A 209 -19.12 20.66 -7.26
C ARG A 209 -19.21 20.59 -8.79
N TYR A 210 -18.32 21.27 -9.49
CA TYR A 210 -18.39 21.42 -10.94
C TYR A 210 -17.39 20.55 -11.70
N ASN A 211 -16.36 20.02 -11.05
CA ASN A 211 -15.35 19.17 -11.67
C ASN A 211 -15.51 17.72 -11.19
N PHE A 212 -16.47 17.00 -11.76
CA PHE A 212 -16.72 15.60 -11.43
C PHE A 212 -17.15 14.78 -12.65
N LEU A 213 -16.89 13.48 -12.56
CA LEU A 213 -17.37 12.48 -13.49
C LEU A 213 -18.53 11.72 -12.81
N SER A 214 -19.72 11.76 -13.39
CA SER A 214 -20.86 11.03 -12.87
C SER A 214 -21.54 10.22 -13.97
N ALA A 215 -21.90 8.99 -13.63
CA ALA A 215 -22.82 8.20 -14.42
C ALA A 215 -24.23 8.73 -14.16
N ALA A 216 -24.80 9.48 -15.09
CA ALA A 216 -26.13 10.11 -14.95
C ALA A 216 -27.29 9.10 -15.05
N GLY A 217 -27.00 7.85 -15.39
CA GLY A 217 -27.97 6.76 -15.51
C GLY A 217 -28.06 6.16 -16.91
N GLU A 218 -29.12 5.42 -17.13
CA GLU A 218 -29.38 4.73 -18.40
C GLU A 218 -30.76 5.12 -18.94
N VAL A 219 -30.83 5.35 -20.24
CA VAL A 219 -32.15 5.45 -20.96
C VAL A 219 -32.40 4.11 -21.62
N LYS A 220 -33.49 3.45 -21.22
CA LYS A 220 -33.93 2.19 -21.80
C LYS A 220 -34.98 2.48 -22.88
N GLY A 221 -34.60 2.23 -24.12
CA GLY A 221 -35.54 2.12 -25.24
C GLY A 221 -36.04 0.69 -25.39
N GLU A 222 -36.96 0.48 -26.33
CA GLU A 222 -37.55 -0.85 -26.58
C GLU A 222 -36.51 -1.89 -27.08
N TYR A 223 -35.45 -1.44 -27.76
CA TYR A 223 -34.38 -2.29 -28.32
C TYR A 223 -32.95 -1.87 -27.96
N VAL A 224 -32.78 -0.72 -27.32
CA VAL A 224 -31.45 -0.17 -27.03
C VAL A 224 -31.43 0.42 -25.63
N VAL A 225 -30.33 0.09 -24.88
CA VAL A 225 -30.00 0.73 -23.61
C VAL A 225 -28.85 1.67 -23.87
N THR A 226 -28.99 2.95 -23.57
CA THR A 226 -27.95 3.95 -23.73
C THR A 226 -27.58 4.51 -22.36
N SER A 227 -26.31 4.33 -21.97
CA SER A 227 -25.77 4.93 -20.75
C SER A 227 -25.49 6.41 -20.97
N ILE A 228 -25.96 7.26 -20.05
CA ILE A 228 -25.70 8.70 -20.05
C ILE A 228 -24.62 8.99 -19.02
N ASN A 229 -23.52 9.55 -19.48
CA ASN A 229 -22.43 10.02 -18.62
C ASN A 229 -22.41 11.55 -18.63
N ALA A 230 -22.48 12.16 -17.45
CA ALA A 230 -22.18 13.58 -17.28
C ALA A 230 -20.67 13.71 -16.99
N ASN A 231 -19.95 14.35 -17.88
CA ASN A 231 -18.52 14.64 -17.71
C ASN A 231 -18.32 16.15 -17.73
N THR A 232 -18.10 16.72 -16.57
CA THR A 232 -17.72 18.14 -16.38
C THR A 232 -16.25 18.28 -16.01
N GLU A 233 -15.46 17.19 -16.11
CA GLU A 233 -14.06 17.16 -15.75
C GLU A 233 -13.24 18.11 -16.62
N LEU A 234 -12.62 19.10 -15.98
CA LEU A 234 -11.70 20.04 -16.63
C LEU A 234 -10.32 19.40 -16.76
N LYS A 235 -9.85 19.20 -17.99
CA LYS A 235 -8.62 18.42 -18.28
C LYS A 235 -7.41 19.26 -18.64
N SER A 236 -7.56 20.54 -18.87
CA SER A 236 -6.46 21.44 -19.27
C SER A 236 -6.43 22.71 -18.43
N ALA A 237 -5.26 23.35 -18.38
CA ALA A 237 -5.09 24.61 -17.69
C ALA A 237 -5.98 25.72 -18.27
N GLU A 238 -6.19 25.72 -19.59
CA GLU A 238 -7.07 26.66 -20.29
C GLU A 238 -8.54 26.46 -19.88
N ALA A 239 -8.97 25.21 -19.72
CA ALA A 239 -10.34 24.90 -19.29
C ALA A 239 -10.61 25.34 -17.85
N PHE A 240 -9.59 25.35 -16.96
CA PHE A 240 -9.70 25.89 -15.60
C PHE A 240 -9.64 27.42 -15.56
N ALA A 241 -9.05 28.07 -16.56
CA ALA A 241 -8.91 29.52 -16.64
C ALA A 241 -10.09 30.22 -17.33
N ALA A 242 -10.92 29.48 -18.06
CA ALA A 242 -12.08 29.98 -18.76
C ALA A 242 -13.30 30.10 -17.85
#